data_f2cf86bc3dd5090af692dde219cfab3f
#
_entry.id   f2cf86bc3dd5090af692dde219cfab3f
#
_cell.length_a   1.000
_cell.length_b   1.000
_cell.length_c   1.000
_cell.angle_alpha   90.00
_cell.angle_beta   90.00
_cell.angle_gamma   90.00
#
_symmetry.space_group_name_H-M   'P 1'
#
loop_
_entity.id
_entity.type
_entity.pdbx_description
1 polymer ?
#
loop_
_entity_poly.entity_id
_entity_poly.type
_entity_poly.pdbx_seq_one_letter_code
_entity_poly.pdbx_strand_id
1 'polypeptide(L)'
;MKKFIFSLLFAVMAISAMAESRTDKLLRELRNPKSDYVFVIAHRADWRNFPENSLEAIESAIKMGVDIVELDVHRTADGELVICHDKTINRTTNGKGKIAELTLDYIRSRNLRAGHNAVTRYKMPTLAEALDVCNGRVMINLDKAVNYYDQIMKMLVERNM
;
A
#
# COMPACT_ATOMS: atom_id res chain seq x y z
N MET A 1 -70.11 -2.77 4.21
CA MET A 1 -69.13 -3.46 3.35
C MET A 1 -67.80 -2.80 3.57
N LYS A 2 -66.90 -3.44 4.37
CA LYS A 2 -65.58 -2.90 4.68
C LYS A 2 -64.59 -3.45 3.67
N LYS A 3 -64.00 -2.55 2.84
CA LYS A 3 -62.94 -2.91 1.92
C LYS A 3 -61.62 -2.97 2.68
N PHE A 4 -61.07 -4.22 2.84
CA PHE A 4 -59.70 -4.41 3.30
C PHE A 4 -58.73 -4.13 2.15
N ILE A 5 -57.91 -3.08 2.31
CA ILE A 5 -56.80 -2.81 1.45
C ILE A 5 -55.60 -3.56 2.02
N PHE A 6 -55.18 -4.62 1.33
CA PHE A 6 -53.93 -5.33 1.63
C PHE A 6 -52.77 -4.52 1.04
N SER A 7 -52.08 -3.76 1.90
CA SER A 7 -50.79 -3.15 1.52
C SER A 7 -49.70 -4.23 1.53
N LEU A 8 -49.33 -4.68 0.35
CA LEU A 8 -48.20 -5.58 0.14
C LEU A 8 -46.92 -4.76 0.27
N LEU A 9 -46.31 -4.82 1.46
CA LEU A 9 -45.00 -4.21 1.72
C LEU A 9 -43.94 -5.10 1.04
N PHE A 10 -43.54 -4.78 -0.18
CA PHE A 10 -42.34 -5.33 -0.80
C PHE A 10 -41.11 -4.77 -0.06
N ALA A 11 -40.62 -5.51 0.94
CA ALA A 11 -39.28 -5.30 1.47
C ALA A 11 -38.28 -5.71 0.38
N VAL A 12 -37.88 -4.74 -0.44
CA VAL A 12 -36.71 -4.89 -1.29
C VAL A 12 -35.51 -4.95 -0.36
N MET A 13 -35.09 -6.15 0.01
CA MET A 13 -33.75 -6.38 0.54
C MET A 13 -32.80 -6.00 -0.60
N ALA A 14 -32.31 -4.77 -0.57
CA ALA A 14 -31.12 -4.41 -1.33
C ALA A 14 -29.95 -5.21 -0.71
N ILE A 15 -29.71 -6.41 -1.23
CA ILE A 15 -28.43 -7.08 -1.10
C ILE A 15 -27.48 -6.14 -1.88
N SER A 16 -26.82 -5.24 -1.13
CA SER A 16 -25.65 -4.56 -1.66
C SER A 16 -24.66 -5.68 -1.98
N ALA A 17 -24.68 -6.16 -3.22
CA ALA A 17 -23.58 -6.91 -3.76
C ALA A 17 -22.39 -5.94 -3.69
N MET A 18 -21.58 -6.06 -2.66
CA MET A 18 -20.32 -5.31 -2.58
C MET A 18 -19.56 -5.68 -3.84
N ALA A 19 -19.39 -4.70 -4.72
CA ALA A 19 -18.66 -4.94 -5.95
C ALA A 19 -17.29 -5.49 -5.55
N GLU A 20 -16.94 -6.64 -6.11
CA GLU A 20 -15.67 -7.28 -5.86
C GLU A 20 -14.52 -6.31 -6.11
N SER A 21 -13.61 -6.18 -5.14
CA SER A 21 -12.47 -5.29 -5.26
C SER A 21 -11.53 -5.73 -6.40
N ARG A 22 -10.71 -4.81 -6.89
CA ARG A 22 -9.69 -5.16 -7.88
C ARG A 22 -8.71 -6.20 -7.31
N THR A 23 -8.34 -6.07 -6.04
CA THR A 23 -7.43 -7.03 -5.39
C THR A 23 -8.01 -8.43 -5.27
N ASP A 24 -9.33 -8.58 -5.04
CA ASP A 24 -9.98 -9.90 -5.03
C ASP A 24 -9.90 -10.59 -6.40
N LYS A 25 -10.09 -9.82 -7.48
CA LYS A 25 -9.95 -10.35 -8.85
C LYS A 25 -8.52 -10.82 -9.10
N LEU A 26 -7.53 -10.00 -8.79
CA LEU A 26 -6.12 -10.34 -8.95
C LEU A 26 -5.72 -11.56 -8.11
N LEU A 27 -6.23 -11.65 -6.88
CA LEU A 27 -5.97 -12.79 -6.01
C LEU A 27 -6.54 -14.10 -6.56
N ARG A 28 -7.72 -14.06 -7.22
CA ARG A 28 -8.25 -15.22 -7.92
C ARG A 28 -7.36 -15.66 -9.09
N GLU A 29 -6.87 -14.70 -9.90
CA GLU A 29 -5.93 -14.99 -10.98
C GLU A 29 -4.63 -15.60 -10.45
N LEU A 30 -4.08 -15.04 -9.37
CA LEU A 30 -2.86 -15.55 -8.72
C LEU A 30 -3.03 -17.00 -8.20
N ARG A 31 -4.22 -17.35 -7.73
CA ARG A 31 -4.54 -18.70 -7.21
C ARG A 31 -4.97 -19.69 -8.30
N ASN A 32 -5.18 -19.23 -9.52
CA ASN A 32 -5.62 -20.08 -10.63
C ASN A 32 -4.40 -20.71 -11.35
N PRO A 33 -4.12 -22.01 -11.19
CA PRO A 33 -2.97 -22.65 -11.82
C PRO A 33 -3.08 -22.77 -13.35
N LYS A 34 -4.25 -22.42 -13.92
CA LYS A 34 -4.51 -22.41 -15.37
C LYS A 34 -4.61 -21.00 -15.93
N SER A 35 -4.34 -19.97 -15.11
CA SER A 35 -4.36 -18.59 -15.57
C SER A 35 -3.20 -18.33 -16.52
N ASP A 36 -3.47 -17.64 -17.61
CA ASP A 36 -2.48 -17.08 -18.55
C ASP A 36 -2.25 -15.58 -18.29
N TYR A 37 -2.80 -15.06 -17.18
CA TYR A 37 -2.67 -13.66 -16.80
C TYR A 37 -1.23 -13.29 -16.44
N VAL A 38 -0.72 -12.23 -17.05
CA VAL A 38 0.63 -11.71 -16.78
C VAL A 38 0.54 -10.56 -15.80
N PHE A 39 1.05 -10.77 -14.59
CA PHE A 39 1.08 -9.74 -13.56
C PHE A 39 2.14 -8.66 -13.85
N VAL A 40 1.74 -7.41 -13.78
CA VAL A 40 2.63 -6.24 -13.87
C VAL A 40 3.00 -5.78 -12.46
N ILE A 41 4.28 -5.87 -12.12
CA ILE A 41 4.82 -5.47 -10.81
C ILE A 41 5.61 -4.18 -10.94
N ALA A 42 5.26 -3.16 -10.16
CA ALA A 42 6.01 -1.92 -10.06
C ALA A 42 7.03 -2.01 -8.92
N HIS A 43 8.30 -2.22 -9.24
CA HIS A 43 9.42 -2.27 -8.29
C HIS A 43 9.66 -0.90 -7.67
N ARG A 44 9.49 -0.79 -6.33
CA ARG A 44 9.50 0.47 -5.55
C ARG A 44 8.47 1.50 -6.06
N ALA A 45 7.35 1.00 -6.58
CA ALA A 45 6.27 1.76 -7.23
C ALA A 45 6.77 2.57 -8.46
N ASP A 46 6.21 3.75 -8.75
CA ASP A 46 6.60 4.58 -9.93
C ASP A 46 7.79 5.49 -9.60
N TRP A 47 8.96 4.91 -9.39
CA TRP A 47 10.19 5.64 -9.07
C TRP A 47 10.72 6.53 -10.20
N ARG A 48 10.18 6.44 -11.39
CA ARG A 48 10.60 7.27 -12.53
C ARG A 48 10.04 8.68 -12.48
N ASN A 49 8.80 8.80 -12.01
CA ASN A 49 8.10 10.08 -11.95
C ASN A 49 8.10 10.69 -10.53
N PHE A 50 8.27 9.85 -9.50
CA PHE A 50 8.24 10.24 -8.09
C PHE A 50 9.43 9.62 -7.33
N PRO A 51 9.73 10.06 -6.10
CA PRO A 51 10.70 9.35 -5.26
C PRO A 51 10.31 7.89 -5.09
N GLU A 52 11.26 6.97 -5.23
CA GLU A 52 11.02 5.54 -4.96
C GLU A 52 10.40 5.33 -3.58
N ASN A 53 9.50 4.34 -3.47
CA ASN A 53 8.88 3.99 -2.18
C ASN A 53 8.08 5.13 -1.51
N SER A 54 7.65 6.16 -2.27
CA SER A 54 6.79 7.24 -1.75
C SER A 54 5.30 6.94 -1.97
N LEU A 55 4.41 7.60 -1.20
CA LEU A 55 2.97 7.47 -1.42
C LEU A 55 2.56 7.96 -2.80
N GLU A 56 3.22 9.01 -3.30
CA GLU A 56 2.97 9.56 -4.63
C GLU A 56 3.36 8.58 -5.73
N ALA A 57 4.47 7.83 -5.56
CA ALA A 57 4.87 6.77 -6.47
C ALA A 57 3.86 5.62 -6.46
N ILE A 58 3.34 5.24 -5.29
CA ILE A 58 2.30 4.21 -5.14
C ILE A 58 1.00 4.66 -5.84
N GLU A 59 0.53 5.88 -5.58
CA GLU A 59 -0.66 6.43 -6.24
C GLU A 59 -0.50 6.50 -7.77
N SER A 60 0.67 6.86 -8.26
CA SER A 60 0.97 6.88 -9.69
C SER A 60 0.92 5.48 -10.29
N ALA A 61 1.55 4.50 -9.64
CA ALA A 61 1.55 3.10 -10.06
C ALA A 61 0.11 2.53 -10.12
N ILE A 62 -0.72 2.84 -9.12
CA ILE A 62 -2.14 2.46 -9.10
C ILE A 62 -2.88 3.07 -10.29
N LYS A 63 -2.66 4.36 -10.59
CA LYS A 63 -3.28 5.06 -11.74
C LYS A 63 -2.84 4.47 -13.08
N MET A 64 -1.61 4.00 -13.18
CA MET A 64 -1.12 3.29 -14.37
C MET A 64 -1.73 1.90 -14.53
N GLY A 65 -2.42 1.38 -13.51
CA GLY A 65 -3.11 0.10 -13.58
C GLY A 65 -2.20 -1.11 -13.32
N VAL A 66 -1.06 -0.95 -12.62
CA VAL A 66 -0.23 -2.09 -12.21
C VAL A 66 -0.99 -3.01 -11.27
N ASP A 67 -0.65 -4.29 -11.25
CA ASP A 67 -1.33 -5.30 -10.44
C ASP A 67 -0.74 -5.41 -9.04
N ILE A 68 0.56 -5.22 -8.94
CA ILE A 68 1.32 -5.34 -7.69
C ILE A 68 2.26 -4.15 -7.58
N VAL A 69 2.33 -3.52 -6.41
CA VAL A 69 3.44 -2.65 -6.03
C VAL A 69 4.40 -3.42 -5.12
N GLU A 70 5.66 -3.38 -5.43
CA GLU A 70 6.70 -3.91 -4.53
C GLU A 70 7.24 -2.76 -3.69
N LEU A 71 7.40 -3.00 -2.38
CA LEU A 71 7.81 -2.01 -1.38
C LEU A 71 8.77 -2.64 -0.37
N ASP A 72 9.79 -1.88 0.02
CA ASP A 72 10.82 -2.33 0.96
C ASP A 72 10.55 -1.85 2.39
N VAL A 73 10.59 -2.76 3.38
CA VAL A 73 10.25 -2.43 4.78
C VAL A 73 11.48 -2.41 5.67
N HIS A 74 11.62 -1.36 6.47
CA HIS A 74 12.57 -1.27 7.57
C HIS A 74 11.90 -0.75 8.84
N ARG A 75 12.49 -1.07 10.02
CA ARG A 75 12.02 -0.62 11.32
C ARG A 75 12.94 0.48 11.88
N THR A 76 12.35 1.55 12.38
CA THR A 76 13.01 2.66 13.05
C THR A 76 13.44 2.30 14.48
N ALA A 77 14.22 3.18 15.13
CA ALA A 77 14.65 3.00 16.51
C ALA A 77 13.47 2.99 17.51
N ASP A 78 12.41 3.73 17.21
CA ASP A 78 11.17 3.81 18.01
C ASP A 78 10.10 2.79 17.59
N GLY A 79 10.46 1.82 16.72
CA GLY A 79 9.64 0.65 16.41
C GLY A 79 8.68 0.81 15.26
N GLU A 80 8.64 1.96 14.58
CA GLU A 80 7.77 2.20 13.44
C GLU A 80 8.30 1.52 12.17
N LEU A 81 7.40 0.99 11.33
CA LEU A 81 7.75 0.44 10.03
C LEU A 81 7.66 1.53 8.96
N VAL A 82 8.77 1.75 8.26
CA VAL A 82 8.88 2.73 7.17
C VAL A 82 9.22 2.04 5.85
N ILE A 83 8.89 2.71 4.73
CA ILE A 83 9.15 2.19 3.38
C ILE A 83 10.41 2.82 2.83
N CYS A 84 11.48 2.01 2.70
CA CYS A 84 12.77 2.43 2.18
C CYS A 84 13.59 1.22 1.73
N HIS A 85 14.27 1.31 0.58
CA HIS A 85 15.09 0.20 0.10
C HIS A 85 16.37 0.00 0.92
N ASP A 86 17.10 1.09 1.19
CA ASP A 86 18.40 1.02 1.83
C ASP A 86 18.26 0.95 3.36
N LYS A 87 19.22 0.35 4.04
CA LYS A 87 19.31 0.38 5.51
C LYS A 87 19.56 1.79 6.07
N THR A 88 19.88 2.77 5.20
CA THR A 88 20.14 4.16 5.56
C THR A 88 19.25 5.09 4.74
N ILE A 89 18.97 6.28 5.26
CA ILE A 89 18.21 7.31 4.53
C ILE A 89 19.06 8.17 3.60
N ASN A 90 20.36 7.88 3.48
CA ASN A 90 21.35 8.78 2.87
C ASN A 90 21.11 9.04 1.37
N ARG A 91 20.77 8.00 0.62
CA ARG A 91 20.56 8.09 -0.83
C ARG A 91 19.19 8.68 -1.17
N THR A 92 18.17 8.23 -0.47
CA THR A 92 16.78 8.54 -0.81
C THR A 92 16.24 9.79 -0.15
N THR A 93 17.00 10.43 0.75
CA THR A 93 16.59 11.68 1.43
C THR A 93 17.71 12.72 1.47
N ASN A 94 17.38 13.92 1.93
CA ASN A 94 18.37 14.96 2.28
C ASN A 94 18.93 14.80 3.71
N GLY A 95 18.59 13.70 4.41
CA GLY A 95 19.12 13.34 5.73
C GLY A 95 20.26 12.33 5.65
N LYS A 96 20.76 11.89 6.81
CA LYS A 96 21.76 10.84 6.97
C LYS A 96 21.47 9.99 8.18
N GLY A 97 21.90 8.73 8.13
CA GLY A 97 21.85 7.79 9.26
C GLY A 97 21.19 6.46 8.89
N LYS A 98 21.37 5.47 9.77
CA LYS A 98 20.74 4.16 9.63
C LYS A 98 19.31 4.21 10.17
N ILE A 99 18.36 3.66 9.44
CA ILE A 99 16.94 3.67 9.83
C ILE A 99 16.74 3.09 11.23
N ALA A 100 17.42 1.98 11.55
CA ALA A 100 17.33 1.33 12.86
C ALA A 100 17.89 2.16 14.04
N GLU A 101 18.59 3.25 13.77
CA GLU A 101 19.19 4.15 14.76
C GLU A 101 18.45 5.52 14.84
N LEU A 102 17.45 5.72 13.98
CA LEU A 102 16.69 6.98 13.84
C LEU A 102 15.24 6.80 14.26
N THR A 103 14.66 7.85 14.86
CA THR A 103 13.22 7.91 15.13
C THR A 103 12.43 8.25 13.87
N LEU A 104 11.14 7.88 13.83
CA LEU A 104 10.24 8.27 12.77
C LEU A 104 10.19 9.79 12.58
N ASP A 105 10.12 10.55 13.66
CA ASP A 105 10.07 12.02 13.64
C ASP A 105 11.30 12.61 12.94
N TYR A 106 12.50 12.10 13.24
CA TYR A 106 13.70 12.54 12.55
C TYR A 106 13.64 12.22 11.06
N ILE A 107 13.27 11.00 10.70
CA ILE A 107 13.15 10.58 9.29
C ILE A 107 12.14 11.46 8.56
N ARG A 108 10.98 11.73 9.14
CA ARG A 108 9.92 12.57 8.54
C ARG A 108 10.28 14.06 8.50
N SER A 109 11.22 14.52 9.30
CA SER A 109 11.77 15.87 9.16
C SER A 109 12.57 16.04 7.87
N ARG A 110 13.02 14.93 7.23
CA ARG A 110 13.79 14.94 5.98
C ARG A 110 12.87 14.82 4.77
N ASN A 111 13.34 15.32 3.64
CA ASN A 111 12.62 15.25 2.37
C ASN A 111 13.20 14.15 1.51
N LEU A 112 12.34 13.43 0.78
CA LEU A 112 12.75 12.45 -0.20
C LEU A 112 13.44 13.11 -1.40
N ARG A 113 14.33 12.35 -2.03
CA ARG A 113 14.95 12.69 -3.32
C ARG A 113 14.28 11.89 -4.43
N ALA A 114 13.98 12.57 -5.53
CA ALA A 114 13.60 11.95 -6.79
C ALA A 114 14.83 11.61 -7.64
N GLY A 115 14.63 11.12 -8.84
CA GLY A 115 15.67 10.93 -9.84
C GLY A 115 16.58 12.16 -9.95
N HIS A 116 17.86 11.94 -10.30
CA HIS A 116 18.88 12.97 -10.36
C HIS A 116 19.17 13.72 -9.04
N ASN A 117 18.88 13.07 -7.90
CA ASN A 117 19.10 13.62 -6.55
C ASN A 117 18.33 14.91 -6.22
N ALA A 118 17.31 15.26 -6.98
CA ALA A 118 16.47 16.42 -6.69
C ALA A 118 15.72 16.24 -5.36
N VAL A 119 15.91 17.18 -4.43
CA VAL A 119 15.16 17.19 -3.16
C VAL A 119 13.73 17.63 -3.44
N THR A 120 12.78 16.84 -2.99
CA THR A 120 11.35 17.08 -3.17
C THR A 120 10.71 17.61 -1.89
N ARG A 121 9.39 17.84 -1.91
CA ARG A 121 8.59 18.10 -0.70
C ARG A 121 8.07 16.81 -0.03
N TYR A 122 8.23 15.66 -0.66
CA TYR A 122 7.67 14.40 -0.22
C TYR A 122 8.44 13.79 0.95
N LYS A 123 7.76 12.99 1.75
CA LYS A 123 8.28 12.38 2.98
C LYS A 123 8.34 10.87 2.84
N MET A 124 9.26 10.24 3.58
CA MET A 124 9.28 8.79 3.70
C MET A 124 8.01 8.33 4.39
N PRO A 125 7.21 7.42 3.77
CA PRO A 125 5.98 6.94 4.40
C PRO A 125 6.26 5.85 5.43
N THR A 126 5.32 5.70 6.34
CA THR A 126 5.18 4.49 7.14
C THR A 126 4.54 3.37 6.30
N LEU A 127 4.73 2.12 6.74
CA LEU A 127 4.00 0.99 6.16
C LEU A 127 2.48 1.17 6.33
N ALA A 128 2.02 1.69 7.48
CA ALA A 128 0.60 1.96 7.73
C ALA A 128 -0.02 2.84 6.63
N GLU A 129 0.62 3.97 6.33
CA GLU A 129 0.16 4.89 5.28
C GLU A 129 0.17 4.22 3.89
N ALA A 130 1.19 3.41 3.59
CA ALA A 130 1.26 2.68 2.33
C ALA A 130 0.14 1.63 2.20
N LEU A 131 -0.15 0.87 3.27
CA LEU A 131 -1.25 -0.09 3.33
C LEU A 131 -2.60 0.60 3.11
N ASP A 132 -2.83 1.75 3.76
CA ASP A 132 -4.08 2.51 3.62
C ASP A 132 -4.31 2.96 2.16
N VAL A 133 -3.26 3.38 1.46
CA VAL A 133 -3.33 3.75 0.04
C VAL A 133 -3.61 2.56 -0.86
N CYS A 134 -3.05 1.39 -0.56
CA CYS A 134 -3.14 0.19 -1.41
C CYS A 134 -4.42 -0.61 -1.21
N ASN A 135 -5.07 -0.51 -0.04
CA ASN A 135 -6.18 -1.37 0.37
C ASN A 135 -7.30 -1.42 -0.68
N GLY A 136 -7.62 -2.62 -1.17
CA GLY A 136 -8.65 -2.87 -2.19
C GLY A 136 -8.30 -2.38 -3.61
N ARG A 137 -7.16 -1.68 -3.81
CA ARG A 137 -6.80 -1.01 -5.05
C ARG A 137 -5.67 -1.69 -5.84
N VAL A 138 -4.69 -2.24 -5.15
CA VAL A 138 -3.51 -2.90 -5.73
C VAL A 138 -2.98 -3.95 -4.76
N MET A 139 -2.42 -5.03 -5.24
CA MET A 139 -1.72 -6.00 -4.41
C MET A 139 -0.35 -5.45 -4.00
N ILE A 140 0.18 -5.93 -2.87
CA ILE A 140 1.47 -5.47 -2.34
C ILE A 140 2.41 -6.67 -2.21
N ASN A 141 3.64 -6.50 -2.68
CA ASN A 141 4.77 -7.36 -2.36
C ASN A 141 5.70 -6.61 -1.39
N LEU A 142 5.81 -7.10 -0.15
CA LEU A 142 6.67 -6.49 0.87
C LEU A 142 8.02 -7.20 0.91
N ASP A 143 9.08 -6.53 0.43
CA ASP A 143 10.45 -7.00 0.58
C ASP A 143 11.03 -6.63 1.95
N LYS A 144 12.02 -7.41 2.43
CA LYS A 144 12.70 -7.27 3.74
C LYS A 144 11.77 -7.40 4.96
N ALA A 145 10.52 -7.84 4.74
CA ALA A 145 9.44 -7.87 5.72
C ALA A 145 9.52 -9.01 6.73
N VAL A 146 10.29 -10.07 6.45
CA VAL A 146 10.29 -11.33 7.22
C VAL A 146 10.59 -11.12 8.71
N ASN A 147 11.46 -10.16 9.05
CA ASN A 147 11.82 -9.87 10.44
C ASN A 147 10.74 -9.09 11.22
N TYR A 148 9.69 -8.66 10.54
CA TYR A 148 8.61 -7.83 11.07
C TYR A 148 7.24 -8.48 10.86
N TYR A 149 7.22 -9.78 10.58
CA TYR A 149 6.03 -10.52 10.15
C TYR A 149 4.85 -10.34 11.10
N ASP A 150 5.03 -10.53 12.42
CA ASP A 150 3.95 -10.42 13.39
C ASP A 150 3.35 -9.00 13.44
N GLN A 151 4.22 -7.97 13.39
CA GLN A 151 3.78 -6.58 13.36
C GLN A 151 3.00 -6.27 12.09
N ILE A 152 3.47 -6.74 10.94
CA ILE A 152 2.80 -6.56 9.64
C ILE A 152 1.47 -7.28 9.62
N MET A 153 1.40 -8.54 10.07
CA MET A 153 0.16 -9.30 10.11
C MET A 153 -0.92 -8.62 10.96
N LYS A 154 -0.54 -8.05 12.11
CA LYS A 154 -1.46 -7.27 12.93
C LYS A 154 -2.00 -6.06 12.15
N MET A 155 -1.14 -5.32 11.46
CA MET A 155 -1.55 -4.15 10.66
C MET A 155 -2.48 -4.51 9.51
N LEU A 156 -2.29 -5.67 8.87
CA LEU A 156 -3.15 -6.18 7.79
C LEU A 156 -4.53 -6.57 8.33
N VAL A 157 -4.58 -7.32 9.45
CA VAL A 157 -5.84 -7.73 10.10
C VAL A 157 -6.68 -6.52 10.52
N GLU A 158 -6.04 -5.49 11.12
CA GLU A 158 -6.72 -4.25 11.51
C GLU A 158 -7.34 -3.49 10.33
N ARG A 159 -6.87 -3.74 9.09
CA ARG A 159 -7.34 -3.13 7.84
C ARG A 159 -8.24 -4.03 7.00
N ASN A 160 -8.53 -5.24 7.47
CA ASN A 160 -9.25 -6.27 6.70
C ASN A 160 -8.58 -6.57 5.33
N MET A 161 -7.25 -6.66 5.33
CA MET A 161 -6.43 -6.99 4.16
C MET A 161 -5.95 -8.43 4.20
#